data_3a5e832f4bff3ce6580f2ed39991cc6c
#
_entry.id   3a5e832f4bff3ce6580f2ed39991cc6c
#
_cell.length_a   1.000
_cell.length_b   1.000
_cell.length_c   1.000
_cell.angle_alpha   90.00
_cell.angle_beta   90.00
_cell.angle_gamma   90.00
#
_symmetry.space_group_name_H-M   'P 1'
#
loop_
_entity.id
_entity.type
_entity.pdbx_description
1 polymer ?
#
loop_
_entity_poly.entity_id
_entity_poly.type
_entity_poly.pdbx_seq_one_letter_code
_entity_poly.pdbx_strand_id
1 'polypeptide(L)'
;MPQSKNQSPKPPKIFISHKKEDAAYSDALTNLINFVIGSNGDKLFCSSLQGYGIPLNGEINERLKSQFLNYDLFMIVIHSPRYYKSAFCLNEMGAAWVVGARFCSFLTKDCKPEQMQGVVVGSERICVNLNDDPAQVNAHLNDFKNDLVSFFHCEKPDENKWENARNRFVREVSLIEYKNIPEEKPFESDFFENHYLKSFDHIFDLLDIEHFTQWGNNCAISGYAKLSADVYDNLDKVVGYIKSRPNHSSYQSWDALRTNLGELVADFERVFSLYLAQFGDHNYYVEPFYKIRPFNENYEKDVEAYRQHVFLISDMVFELARLCNLILYRIRLMYPDYRNELGVLYLENDLSAPDLVYAESEISDAPYPGLDEFIKVRLTREVHYGTNPNIRPNGYEKI
;
A
#
# COMPACT_ATOMS: atom_id res chain seq x y z
N MET A 1 -13.19 -10.17 45.20
CA MET A 1 -12.09 -9.90 44.30
C MET A 1 -11.60 -11.22 43.74
N PRO A 2 -11.68 -11.52 42.44
CA PRO A 2 -11.13 -12.77 41.89
C PRO A 2 -9.61 -12.61 41.80
N GLN A 3 -8.93 -13.61 42.31
CA GLN A 3 -7.46 -13.75 42.29
C GLN A 3 -6.95 -13.79 40.86
N SER A 4 -5.92 -12.96 40.58
CA SER A 4 -5.20 -12.93 39.31
C SER A 4 -4.56 -14.31 39.04
N LYS A 5 -4.95 -14.93 37.94
CA LYS A 5 -4.23 -16.08 37.37
C LYS A 5 -2.80 -15.65 37.11
N ASN A 6 -1.83 -16.40 37.60
CA ASN A 6 -0.42 -16.33 37.28
C ASN A 6 -0.25 -16.47 35.75
N GLN A 7 -0.26 -15.36 35.04
CA GLN A 7 0.21 -15.35 33.66
C GLN A 7 1.75 -15.30 33.72
N SER A 8 2.40 -16.23 33.01
CA SER A 8 3.85 -16.15 32.81
C SER A 8 4.21 -14.79 32.20
N PRO A 9 5.33 -14.18 32.60
CA PRO A 9 5.74 -12.88 32.08
C PRO A 9 5.85 -12.96 30.57
N LYS A 10 5.25 -11.98 29.88
CA LYS A 10 5.30 -11.89 28.42
C LYS A 10 6.75 -11.66 27.97
N PRO A 11 7.19 -12.28 26.87
CA PRO A 11 8.52 -12.03 26.33
C PRO A 11 8.67 -10.57 25.82
N PRO A 12 9.83 -9.93 26.04
CA PRO A 12 10.05 -8.56 25.62
C PRO A 12 10.18 -8.46 24.09
N LYS A 13 9.60 -7.43 23.50
CA LYS A 13 9.69 -7.15 22.06
C LYS A 13 9.66 -5.67 21.76
N ILE A 14 10.46 -5.24 20.77
CA ILE A 14 10.42 -3.90 20.23
C ILE A 14 9.43 -3.85 19.06
N PHE A 15 8.65 -2.79 19.05
CA PHE A 15 7.79 -2.43 17.92
C PHE A 15 8.19 -1.03 17.42
N ILE A 16 8.65 -0.93 16.15
CA ILE A 16 8.97 0.36 15.52
C ILE A 16 7.81 0.78 14.65
N SER A 17 7.13 1.86 15.04
CA SER A 17 6.08 2.50 14.26
C SER A 17 6.63 3.73 13.56
N HIS A 18 6.49 3.76 12.25
CA HIS A 18 6.91 4.87 11.41
C HIS A 18 6.08 4.93 10.14
N LYS A 19 6.06 6.05 9.47
CA LYS A 19 5.49 6.17 8.13
C LYS A 19 6.50 5.62 7.11
N LYS A 20 6.01 4.97 6.06
CA LYS A 20 6.83 4.30 5.02
C LYS A 20 7.93 5.22 4.45
N GLU A 21 7.62 6.50 4.28
CA GLU A 21 8.56 7.51 3.79
C GLU A 21 9.72 7.79 4.76
N ASP A 22 9.57 7.37 6.02
CA ASP A 22 10.58 7.50 7.08
C ASP A 22 11.39 6.19 7.26
N ALA A 23 11.26 5.23 6.35
CA ALA A 23 11.91 3.92 6.43
C ALA A 23 13.44 4.01 6.65
N ALA A 24 14.11 5.00 6.05
CA ALA A 24 15.55 5.19 6.22
C ALA A 24 15.94 5.46 7.69
N TYR A 25 15.10 6.15 8.47
CA TYR A 25 15.30 6.31 9.92
C TYR A 25 15.07 5.00 10.66
N SER A 26 14.06 4.25 10.27
CA SER A 26 13.76 2.94 10.84
C SER A 26 14.87 1.93 10.60
N ASP A 27 15.47 1.92 9.42
CA ASP A 27 16.58 1.06 9.04
C ASP A 27 17.84 1.37 9.88
N ALA A 28 18.22 2.65 9.96
CA ALA A 28 19.34 3.08 10.76
C ALA A 28 19.14 2.74 12.26
N LEU A 29 17.93 2.95 12.77
CA LEU A 29 17.58 2.66 14.16
C LEU A 29 17.57 1.16 14.45
N THR A 30 17.07 0.33 13.50
CA THR A 30 17.12 -1.13 13.60
C THR A 30 18.55 -1.64 13.70
N ASN A 31 19.48 -1.08 12.93
CA ASN A 31 20.89 -1.44 13.00
C ASN A 31 21.49 -1.08 14.37
N LEU A 32 21.14 0.08 14.93
CA LEU A 32 21.58 0.50 16.24
C LEU A 32 21.03 -0.39 17.36
N ILE A 33 19.74 -0.73 17.29
CA ILE A 33 19.07 -1.63 18.24
C ILE A 33 19.72 -3.02 18.21
N ASN A 34 19.89 -3.60 17.03
CA ASN A 34 20.50 -4.92 16.86
C ASN A 34 21.93 -4.97 17.39
N PHE A 35 22.66 -3.88 17.34
CA PHE A 35 23.97 -3.77 17.98
C PHE A 35 23.88 -3.92 19.52
N VAL A 36 22.84 -3.35 20.14
CA VAL A 36 22.68 -3.36 21.61
C VAL A 36 22.15 -4.71 22.12
N ILE A 37 21.09 -5.25 21.47
CA ILE A 37 20.37 -6.45 21.99
C ILE A 37 20.81 -7.77 21.34
N GLY A 38 21.75 -7.71 20.41
CA GLY A 38 22.13 -8.83 19.53
C GLY A 38 21.09 -9.02 18.39
N SER A 39 21.61 -9.34 17.20
CA SER A 39 20.76 -9.56 16.01
C SER A 39 19.89 -10.80 16.21
N ASN A 40 18.61 -10.59 16.51
CA ASN A 40 17.60 -11.65 16.57
C ASN A 40 16.26 -11.08 16.09
N GLY A 41 15.84 -11.48 14.89
CA GLY A 41 14.61 -11.02 14.25
C GLY A 41 13.34 -11.22 15.11
N ASP A 42 13.36 -12.13 16.08
CA ASP A 42 12.22 -12.40 16.96
C ASP A 42 11.99 -11.30 18.01
N LYS A 43 13.01 -10.50 18.32
CA LYS A 43 12.94 -9.44 19.35
C LYS A 43 12.48 -8.09 18.81
N LEU A 44 12.43 -7.92 17.50
CA LEU A 44 12.08 -6.66 16.85
C LEU A 44 11.01 -6.89 15.79
N PHE A 45 10.00 -6.04 15.78
CA PHE A 45 8.97 -5.99 14.76
C PHE A 45 8.94 -4.60 14.13
N CYS A 46 9.00 -4.58 12.80
CA CYS A 46 8.84 -3.37 12.00
C CYS A 46 8.10 -3.75 10.73
N SER A 47 6.89 -3.23 10.54
CA SER A 47 5.99 -3.64 9.47
C SER A 47 6.52 -3.39 8.04
N SER A 48 7.44 -2.44 7.88
CA SER A 48 8.01 -2.06 6.58
C SER A 48 9.36 -2.68 6.26
N LEU A 49 10.01 -3.37 7.22
CA LEU A 49 11.34 -3.94 7.04
C LEU A 49 11.29 -5.41 6.64
N GLN A 50 11.98 -5.76 5.55
CA GLN A 50 12.12 -7.13 5.11
C GLN A 50 12.83 -7.98 6.20
N GLY A 51 12.20 -9.09 6.60
CA GLY A 51 12.70 -9.97 7.67
C GLY A 51 12.26 -9.59 9.09
N TYR A 52 11.69 -8.42 9.29
CA TYR A 52 11.19 -7.94 10.60
C TYR A 52 9.68 -7.66 10.58
N GLY A 53 9.04 -7.79 9.45
CA GLY A 53 7.63 -7.47 9.21
C GLY A 53 6.71 -8.69 9.16
N ILE A 54 5.61 -8.49 8.46
CA ILE A 54 4.58 -9.50 8.25
C ILE A 54 5.00 -10.39 7.08
N PRO A 55 5.00 -11.73 7.21
CA PRO A 55 5.15 -12.59 6.04
C PRO A 55 4.06 -12.35 5.03
N LEU A 56 4.38 -12.60 3.76
CA LEU A 56 3.51 -12.36 2.60
C LEU A 56 2.08 -12.95 2.70
N ASN A 57 1.81 -13.92 3.59
CA ASN A 57 0.51 -14.60 3.75
C ASN A 57 -0.20 -14.27 5.08
N GLY A 58 0.14 -13.18 5.76
CA GLY A 58 -0.42 -12.86 7.08
C GLY A 58 -1.42 -11.71 7.04
N GLU A 59 -2.60 -11.89 7.65
CA GLU A 59 -3.51 -10.77 7.94
C GLU A 59 -2.82 -9.76 8.85
N ILE A 60 -2.59 -8.56 8.33
CA ILE A 60 -1.85 -7.47 9.01
C ILE A 60 -2.46 -7.19 10.38
N ASN A 61 -3.79 -7.05 10.44
CA ASN A 61 -4.49 -6.70 11.67
C ASN A 61 -4.39 -7.78 12.75
N GLU A 62 -4.56 -9.07 12.39
CA GLU A 62 -4.47 -10.17 13.35
C GLU A 62 -3.03 -10.35 13.87
N ARG A 63 -2.05 -10.14 13.01
CA ARG A 63 -0.65 -10.22 13.43
C ARG A 63 -0.25 -9.05 14.30
N LEU A 64 -0.68 -7.83 14.01
CA LEU A 64 -0.50 -6.68 14.88
C LEU A 64 -1.15 -6.93 16.24
N LYS A 65 -2.41 -7.35 16.30
CA LYS A 65 -3.08 -7.73 17.55
C LYS A 65 -2.27 -8.77 18.32
N SER A 66 -1.77 -9.80 17.63
CA SER A 66 -0.91 -10.82 18.25
C SER A 66 0.35 -10.23 18.86
N GLN A 67 1.02 -9.27 18.19
CA GLN A 67 2.19 -8.58 18.77
C GLN A 67 1.79 -7.82 20.04
N PHE A 68 0.71 -7.05 20.00
CA PHE A 68 0.26 -6.26 21.16
C PHE A 68 -0.20 -7.11 22.34
N LEU A 69 -0.82 -8.26 22.09
CA LEU A 69 -1.39 -9.10 23.16
C LEU A 69 -0.39 -10.08 23.79
N ASN A 70 0.60 -10.56 23.02
CA ASN A 70 1.44 -11.68 23.45
C ASN A 70 2.82 -11.27 23.96
N TYR A 71 3.24 -10.01 23.76
CA TYR A 71 4.56 -9.52 24.13
C TYR A 71 4.49 -8.38 25.16
N ASP A 72 5.56 -8.23 25.95
CA ASP A 72 5.85 -6.99 26.68
C ASP A 72 6.50 -6.03 25.68
N LEU A 73 5.82 -4.93 25.35
CA LEU A 73 6.19 -4.09 24.22
C LEU A 73 7.00 -2.87 24.63
N PHE A 74 8.09 -2.66 23.90
CA PHE A 74 8.82 -1.40 23.85
C PHE A 74 8.49 -0.73 22.50
N MET A 75 7.56 0.20 22.53
CA MET A 75 7.11 0.93 21.35
C MET A 75 8.07 2.07 21.04
N ILE A 76 8.65 2.06 19.86
CA ILE A 76 9.46 3.17 19.35
C ILE A 76 8.67 3.87 18.26
N VAL A 77 8.40 5.15 18.45
CA VAL A 77 7.68 5.98 17.48
C VAL A 77 8.66 6.93 16.80
N ILE A 78 8.74 6.83 15.47
CA ILE A 78 9.50 7.79 14.66
C ILE A 78 8.54 8.91 14.26
N HIS A 79 8.61 10.02 15.00
CA HIS A 79 7.75 11.18 14.79
C HIS A 79 8.23 11.99 13.60
N SER A 80 7.35 12.19 12.65
CA SER A 80 7.52 13.06 11.49
C SER A 80 6.19 13.76 11.19
N PRO A 81 6.18 14.86 10.41
CA PRO A 81 4.93 15.44 9.94
C PRO A 81 4.06 14.45 9.15
N ARG A 82 4.70 13.47 8.49
CA ARG A 82 4.04 12.40 7.73
C ARG A 82 3.40 11.34 8.61
N TYR A 83 4.02 11.03 9.76
CA TYR A 83 3.50 10.09 10.76
C TYR A 83 2.09 10.47 11.19
N TYR A 84 1.87 11.74 11.49
CA TYR A 84 0.59 12.26 11.99
C TYR A 84 -0.50 12.37 10.92
N LYS A 85 -0.15 12.26 9.65
CA LYS A 85 -1.09 12.16 8.54
C LYS A 85 -1.55 10.70 8.28
N SER A 86 -1.01 9.73 9.01
CA SER A 86 -1.32 8.31 8.86
C SER A 86 -2.24 7.82 9.97
N ALA A 87 -3.52 7.57 9.65
CA ALA A 87 -4.47 6.96 10.58
C ALA A 87 -3.96 5.61 11.13
N PHE A 88 -3.27 4.82 10.29
CA PHE A 88 -2.68 3.55 10.69
C PHE A 88 -1.61 3.72 11.78
N CYS A 89 -0.66 4.64 11.61
CA CYS A 89 0.36 4.94 12.60
C CYS A 89 -0.24 5.45 13.93
N LEU A 90 -1.28 6.28 13.86
CA LEU A 90 -1.97 6.78 15.04
C LEU A 90 -2.72 5.65 15.77
N ASN A 91 -3.32 4.72 15.05
CA ASN A 91 -3.98 3.54 15.62
C ASN A 91 -2.97 2.60 16.29
N GLU A 92 -1.79 2.36 15.70
CA GLU A 92 -0.71 1.60 16.33
C GLU A 92 -0.28 2.23 17.65
N MET A 93 -0.05 3.54 17.65
CA MET A 93 0.32 4.29 18.85
C MET A 93 -0.76 4.19 19.94
N GLY A 94 -2.03 4.34 19.58
CA GLY A 94 -3.15 4.20 20.50
C GLY A 94 -3.29 2.79 21.05
N ALA A 95 -3.16 1.76 20.20
CA ALA A 95 -3.21 0.37 20.62
C ALA A 95 -2.07 0.01 21.59
N ALA A 96 -0.85 0.47 21.32
CA ALA A 96 0.31 0.27 22.20
C ALA A 96 0.08 0.93 23.57
N TRP A 97 -0.51 2.11 23.61
CA TRP A 97 -0.85 2.79 24.85
C TRP A 97 -1.87 1.99 25.68
N VAL A 98 -2.92 1.48 25.06
CA VAL A 98 -3.98 0.69 25.73
C VAL A 98 -3.41 -0.57 26.37
N VAL A 99 -2.44 -1.24 25.75
CA VAL A 99 -1.81 -2.45 26.30
C VAL A 99 -0.69 -2.14 27.29
N GLY A 100 -0.42 -0.87 27.59
CA GLY A 100 0.59 -0.44 28.56
C GLY A 100 2.03 -0.58 28.07
N ALA A 101 2.26 -0.49 26.77
CA ALA A 101 3.60 -0.52 26.20
C ALA A 101 4.49 0.60 26.78
N ARG A 102 5.80 0.35 26.85
CA ARG A 102 6.79 1.42 27.08
C ARG A 102 7.01 2.18 25.79
N PHE A 103 7.13 3.50 25.88
CA PHE A 103 7.34 4.35 24.71
C PHE A 103 8.74 4.97 24.73
N CYS A 104 9.33 5.06 23.53
CA CYS A 104 10.47 5.90 23.23
C CYS A 104 10.16 6.68 21.94
N SER A 105 10.39 7.98 21.95
CA SER A 105 10.12 8.88 20.84
C SER A 105 11.40 9.29 20.15
N PHE A 106 11.42 9.16 18.81
CA PHE A 106 12.47 9.69 17.96
C PHE A 106 11.86 10.74 17.03
N LEU A 107 12.38 11.97 17.07
CA LEU A 107 11.95 13.03 16.18
C LEU A 107 12.88 13.10 14.97
N THR A 108 12.30 13.03 13.78
CA THR A 108 13.03 13.26 12.53
C THR A 108 13.49 14.71 12.44
N LYS A 109 14.43 15.01 11.56
CA LYS A 109 14.98 16.37 11.39
C LYS A 109 13.96 17.43 10.99
N ASP A 110 12.87 17.03 10.37
CA ASP A 110 11.77 17.91 9.95
C ASP A 110 10.58 17.91 10.92
N CYS A 111 10.71 17.27 12.10
CA CYS A 111 9.70 17.27 13.15
C CYS A 111 10.19 18.02 14.37
N LYS A 112 9.37 18.94 14.86
CA LYS A 112 9.64 19.70 16.09
C LYS A 112 8.86 19.11 17.28
N PRO A 113 9.34 19.23 18.53
CA PRO A 113 8.62 18.73 19.70
C PRO A 113 7.17 19.23 19.81
N GLU A 114 6.91 20.47 19.39
CA GLU A 114 5.59 21.09 19.43
C GLU A 114 4.60 20.46 18.44
N GLN A 115 5.10 19.73 17.46
CA GLN A 115 4.30 19.02 16.47
C GLN A 115 3.90 17.60 16.93
N MET A 116 4.41 17.15 18.06
CA MET A 116 4.03 15.85 18.61
C MET A 116 2.56 15.84 19.02
N GLN A 117 1.86 14.76 18.70
CA GLN A 117 0.43 14.58 18.95
C GLN A 117 0.14 13.21 19.55
N GLY A 118 -1.07 13.04 20.07
CA GLY A 118 -1.56 11.76 20.57
C GLY A 118 -1.10 11.45 21.99
N VAL A 119 -1.07 10.16 22.32
CA VAL A 119 -0.87 9.67 23.70
C VAL A 119 0.53 9.85 24.25
N VAL A 120 1.49 10.23 23.42
CA VAL A 120 2.89 10.45 23.82
C VAL A 120 3.15 11.89 24.27
N VAL A 121 2.21 12.81 24.04
CA VAL A 121 2.33 14.22 24.43
C VAL A 121 2.28 14.33 25.96
N GLY A 122 3.25 15.03 26.53
CA GLY A 122 3.35 15.22 27.99
C GLY A 122 3.85 14.01 28.78
N SER A 123 4.29 12.93 28.10
CA SER A 123 4.99 11.86 28.79
C SER A 123 6.42 12.35 29.12
N GLU A 124 6.87 12.21 30.37
CA GLU A 124 8.24 12.53 30.84
C GLU A 124 9.31 11.56 30.27
N ARG A 125 9.04 10.94 29.14
CA ARG A 125 9.89 9.87 28.58
C ARG A 125 10.91 10.43 27.60
N ILE A 126 12.02 9.71 27.50
CA ILE A 126 13.16 10.05 26.64
C ILE A 126 12.67 10.28 25.20
N CYS A 127 12.90 11.50 24.75
CA CYS A 127 12.71 11.89 23.37
C CYS A 127 14.08 12.15 22.75
N VAL A 128 14.45 11.35 21.75
CA VAL A 128 15.64 11.61 20.94
C VAL A 128 15.26 12.56 19.83
N ASN A 129 15.55 13.85 20.02
CA ASN A 129 15.32 14.84 18.98
C ASN A 129 16.60 15.01 18.13
N LEU A 130 16.55 14.59 16.89
CA LEU A 130 17.70 14.64 15.99
C LEU A 130 18.07 16.08 15.56
N ASN A 131 17.31 17.09 16.00
CA ASN A 131 17.59 18.51 15.80
C ASN A 131 18.34 19.16 16.98
N ASP A 132 18.47 18.46 18.11
CA ASP A 132 19.21 18.95 19.26
C ASP A 132 20.72 19.04 18.95
N ASP A 133 21.45 19.70 19.80
CA ASP A 133 22.91 19.70 19.68
C ASP A 133 23.49 18.28 19.81
N PRO A 134 24.62 17.99 19.17
CA PRO A 134 25.19 16.65 19.16
C PRO A 134 25.48 16.04 20.53
N ALA A 135 25.75 16.86 21.56
CA ALA A 135 26.01 16.37 22.91
C ALA A 135 24.69 15.87 23.55
N GLN A 136 23.60 16.60 23.36
CA GLN A 136 22.26 16.19 23.83
C GLN A 136 21.77 14.93 23.10
N VAL A 137 21.89 14.88 21.75
CA VAL A 137 21.56 13.68 20.99
C VAL A 137 22.33 12.46 21.49
N ASN A 138 23.64 12.62 21.74
CA ASN A 138 24.48 11.55 22.26
C ASN A 138 24.08 11.11 23.67
N ALA A 139 23.72 12.07 24.55
CA ALA A 139 23.23 11.76 25.89
C ALA A 139 21.93 10.94 25.84
N HIS A 140 20.94 11.39 25.08
CA HIS A 140 19.66 10.70 24.91
C HIS A 140 19.81 9.30 24.26
N LEU A 141 20.74 9.13 23.32
CA LEU A 141 21.07 7.81 22.76
C LEU A 141 21.75 6.89 23.80
N ASN A 142 22.54 7.42 24.72
CA ASN A 142 23.11 6.64 25.83
C ASN A 142 22.00 6.17 26.79
N ASP A 143 21.04 7.04 27.09
CA ASP A 143 19.88 6.68 27.90
C ASP A 143 19.04 5.62 27.20
N PHE A 144 18.77 5.77 25.89
CA PHE A 144 18.08 4.76 25.07
C PHE A 144 18.80 3.40 25.10
N LYS A 145 20.14 3.36 24.97
CA LYS A 145 20.94 2.14 25.14
C LYS A 145 20.67 1.49 26.51
N ASN A 146 20.71 2.26 27.57
CA ASN A 146 20.51 1.76 28.93
C ASN A 146 19.09 1.20 29.12
N ASP A 147 18.11 1.85 28.55
CA ASP A 147 16.70 1.38 28.54
C ASP A 147 16.55 0.05 27.82
N LEU A 148 17.16 -0.10 26.65
CA LEU A 148 17.16 -1.36 25.92
C LEU A 148 17.83 -2.50 26.70
N VAL A 149 19.01 -2.23 27.28
CA VAL A 149 19.73 -3.20 28.11
C VAL A 149 18.90 -3.64 29.32
N SER A 150 18.24 -2.70 29.97
CA SER A 150 17.36 -2.96 31.11
C SER A 150 16.12 -3.77 30.69
N PHE A 151 15.49 -3.41 29.56
CA PHE A 151 14.27 -4.04 29.08
C PHE A 151 14.49 -5.49 28.63
N PHE A 152 15.59 -5.76 27.96
CA PHE A 152 15.94 -7.10 27.47
C PHE A 152 16.78 -7.92 28.44
N HIS A 153 17.18 -7.35 29.58
CA HIS A 153 18.09 -7.97 30.54
C HIS A 153 19.36 -8.54 29.87
N CYS A 154 19.90 -7.79 28.93
CA CYS A 154 21.11 -8.20 28.19
C CYS A 154 22.36 -7.53 28.74
N GLU A 155 23.54 -8.04 28.36
CA GLU A 155 24.83 -7.42 28.74
C GLU A 155 24.99 -6.06 28.06
N LYS A 156 25.59 -5.12 28.77
CA LYS A 156 25.94 -3.83 28.19
C LYS A 156 27.01 -4.01 27.13
N PRO A 157 26.87 -3.40 25.96
CA PRO A 157 27.91 -3.41 24.95
C PRO A 157 29.17 -2.67 25.46
N ASP A 158 30.33 -3.03 24.91
CA ASP A 158 31.58 -2.31 25.12
C ASP A 158 31.40 -0.83 24.73
N GLU A 159 31.85 0.08 25.60
CA GLU A 159 31.61 1.53 25.43
C GLU A 159 32.24 2.09 24.13
N ASN A 160 33.47 1.63 23.77
CA ASN A 160 34.09 2.09 22.52
C ASN A 160 33.33 1.62 21.27
N LYS A 161 32.87 0.38 21.32
CA LYS A 161 32.05 -0.18 20.23
C LYS A 161 30.69 0.50 20.16
N TRP A 162 30.09 0.81 21.29
CA TRP A 162 28.84 1.58 21.36
C TRP A 162 29.02 2.98 20.77
N GLU A 163 30.05 3.68 21.14
CA GLU A 163 30.36 5.02 20.61
C GLU A 163 30.47 5.01 19.08
N ASN A 164 31.16 4.01 18.54
CA ASN A 164 31.26 3.83 17.08
C ASN A 164 29.90 3.57 16.43
N ALA A 165 29.07 2.69 17.01
CA ALA A 165 27.72 2.39 16.50
C ALA A 165 26.80 3.61 16.58
N ARG A 166 26.83 4.34 17.70
CA ARG A 166 26.09 5.59 17.90
C ARG A 166 26.49 6.67 16.89
N ASN A 167 27.79 6.89 16.71
CA ASN A 167 28.31 7.89 15.77
C ASN A 167 27.97 7.52 14.32
N ARG A 168 27.96 6.22 14.01
CA ARG A 168 27.49 5.72 12.71
C ARG A 168 26.00 6.03 12.50
N PHE A 169 25.16 5.72 13.47
CA PHE A 169 23.72 6.03 13.44
C PHE A 169 23.49 7.53 13.21
N VAL A 170 24.12 8.40 14.02
CA VAL A 170 23.99 9.86 13.89
C VAL A 170 24.39 10.32 12.51
N ARG A 171 25.46 9.77 11.93
CA ARG A 171 25.90 10.09 10.56
C ARG A 171 24.88 9.61 9.52
N GLU A 172 24.39 8.37 9.63
CA GLU A 172 23.41 7.81 8.69
C GLU A 172 22.14 8.68 8.68
N VAL A 173 21.55 8.97 9.83
CA VAL A 173 20.35 9.81 9.90
C VAL A 173 20.63 11.27 9.51
N SER A 174 21.89 11.76 9.64
CA SER A 174 22.26 13.10 9.18
C SER A 174 22.24 13.26 7.65
N LEU A 175 22.41 12.18 6.93
CA LEU A 175 22.42 12.15 5.45
C LEU A 175 21.04 11.90 4.85
N ILE A 176 20.03 11.62 5.68
CA ILE A 176 18.67 11.45 5.18
C ILE A 176 18.14 12.80 4.71
N GLU A 177 18.01 12.92 3.41
CA GLU A 177 17.36 14.05 2.76
C GLU A 177 15.96 13.62 2.34
N TYR A 178 14.98 14.36 2.80
CA TYR A 178 13.67 14.27 2.19
C TYR A 178 13.73 15.03 0.85
N LYS A 179 13.44 14.34 -0.24
CA LYS A 179 13.06 15.07 -1.45
C LYS A 179 11.93 16.00 -1.00
N ASN A 180 12.14 17.30 -1.15
CA ASN A 180 11.13 18.31 -0.83
C ASN A 180 9.80 17.87 -1.46
N ILE A 181 8.97 17.22 -0.67
CA ILE A 181 7.55 17.13 -0.99
C ILE A 181 7.09 18.55 -0.72
N PRO A 182 6.67 19.31 -1.74
CA PRO A 182 6.17 20.67 -1.51
C PRO A 182 5.14 20.58 -0.37
N GLU A 183 5.25 21.48 0.61
CA GLU A 183 4.18 21.62 1.59
C GLU A 183 2.89 21.77 0.80
N GLU A 184 2.01 20.77 0.90
CA GLU A 184 0.69 20.91 0.31
C GLU A 184 0.11 22.18 0.95
N LYS A 185 -0.16 23.18 0.12
CA LYS A 185 -0.86 24.38 0.57
C LYS A 185 -2.09 23.94 1.32
N PRO A 186 -2.59 24.74 2.31
CA PRO A 186 -3.83 24.41 2.99
C PRO A 186 -4.86 23.98 1.96
N PHE A 187 -5.47 22.83 2.19
CA PHE A 187 -6.45 22.24 1.28
C PHE A 187 -7.56 23.25 1.01
N GLU A 188 -7.60 23.80 -0.20
CA GLU A 188 -8.66 24.69 -0.65
C GLU A 188 -9.80 23.82 -1.21
N SER A 189 -10.85 23.60 -0.43
CA SER A 189 -12.00 22.76 -0.80
C SER A 189 -12.58 23.13 -2.15
N ASP A 190 -12.80 24.40 -2.39
CA ASP A 190 -13.39 24.93 -3.63
C ASP A 190 -12.50 24.66 -4.84
N PHE A 191 -11.16 24.76 -4.68
CA PHE A 191 -10.20 24.43 -5.74
C PHE A 191 -10.23 22.95 -6.04
N PHE A 192 -10.18 22.10 -5.01
CA PHE A 192 -10.20 20.65 -5.17
C PHE A 192 -11.51 20.19 -5.84
N GLU A 193 -12.65 20.67 -5.39
CA GLU A 193 -13.96 20.34 -5.97
C GLU A 193 -14.01 20.70 -7.45
N ASN A 194 -13.56 21.87 -7.82
CA ASN A 194 -13.66 22.34 -9.20
C ASN A 194 -12.65 21.68 -10.15
N HIS A 195 -11.47 21.24 -9.67
CA HIS A 195 -10.40 20.74 -10.53
C HIS A 195 -10.20 19.22 -10.45
N TYR A 196 -10.34 18.63 -9.27
CA TYR A 196 -10.08 17.21 -9.06
C TYR A 196 -11.37 16.39 -8.91
N LEU A 197 -12.28 16.79 -8.02
CA LEU A 197 -13.51 16.05 -7.79
C LEU A 197 -14.33 15.93 -9.07
N LYS A 198 -14.61 17.06 -9.75
CA LYS A 198 -15.30 17.05 -11.06
C LYS A 198 -14.53 16.31 -12.15
N SER A 199 -13.19 16.33 -12.07
CA SER A 199 -12.35 15.60 -13.03
C SER A 199 -12.48 14.09 -12.83
N PHE A 200 -12.45 13.61 -11.58
CA PHE A 200 -12.66 12.20 -11.30
C PHE A 200 -14.10 11.77 -11.56
N ASP A 201 -15.10 12.62 -11.27
CA ASP A 201 -16.49 12.35 -11.65
C ASP A 201 -16.62 12.06 -13.15
N HIS A 202 -16.06 12.95 -13.98
CA HIS A 202 -16.12 12.77 -15.43
C HIS A 202 -15.36 11.52 -15.90
N ILE A 203 -14.21 11.21 -15.33
CA ILE A 203 -13.44 10.00 -15.63
C ILE A 203 -14.24 8.76 -15.23
N PHE A 204 -14.83 8.75 -14.06
CA PHE A 204 -15.63 7.64 -13.55
C PHE A 204 -16.92 7.42 -14.35
N ASP A 205 -17.56 8.50 -14.80
CA ASP A 205 -18.73 8.41 -15.69
C ASP A 205 -18.35 7.81 -17.06
N LEU A 206 -17.21 8.22 -17.64
CA LEU A 206 -16.70 7.65 -18.88
C LEU A 206 -16.34 6.17 -18.74
N LEU A 207 -15.77 5.77 -17.60
CA LEU A 207 -15.43 4.37 -17.30
C LEU A 207 -16.64 3.53 -16.89
N ASP A 208 -17.81 4.17 -16.74
CA ASP A 208 -19.05 3.51 -16.27
C ASP A 208 -18.82 2.67 -14.99
N ILE A 209 -18.18 3.30 -13.98
CA ILE A 209 -17.83 2.56 -12.75
C ILE A 209 -19.04 2.12 -11.94
N GLU A 210 -20.21 2.72 -12.14
CA GLU A 210 -21.46 2.30 -11.50
C GLU A 210 -21.88 0.91 -11.95
N HIS A 211 -21.56 0.52 -13.18
CA HIS A 211 -21.77 -0.81 -13.71
C HIS A 211 -20.48 -1.63 -13.81
N PHE A 212 -19.44 -1.24 -13.05
CA PHE A 212 -18.11 -1.87 -13.12
C PHE A 212 -18.17 -3.39 -12.97
N THR A 213 -18.89 -3.91 -11.99
CA THR A 213 -19.00 -5.35 -11.76
C THR A 213 -19.54 -6.07 -13.00
N GLN A 214 -20.53 -5.49 -13.68
CA GLN A 214 -21.12 -6.09 -14.87
C GLN A 214 -20.13 -6.14 -16.04
N TRP A 215 -19.56 -4.99 -16.43
CA TRP A 215 -18.65 -5.00 -17.59
C TRP A 215 -17.28 -5.59 -17.24
N GLY A 216 -16.81 -5.41 -16.01
CA GLY A 216 -15.57 -5.99 -15.51
C GLY A 216 -15.61 -7.52 -15.52
N ASN A 217 -16.70 -8.14 -15.06
CA ASN A 217 -16.92 -9.59 -15.13
C ASN A 217 -17.01 -10.08 -16.58
N ASN A 218 -17.68 -9.37 -17.47
CA ASN A 218 -17.73 -9.70 -18.88
C ASN A 218 -16.33 -9.70 -19.50
N CYS A 219 -15.47 -8.79 -19.08
CA CYS A 219 -14.11 -8.70 -19.56
C CYS A 219 -13.19 -9.74 -18.94
N ALA A 220 -13.36 -10.03 -17.64
CA ALA A 220 -12.44 -10.85 -16.88
C ALA A 220 -12.81 -12.34 -16.80
N ILE A 221 -14.12 -12.69 -16.80
CA ILE A 221 -14.59 -14.04 -16.46
C ILE A 221 -15.17 -14.79 -17.66
N SER A 222 -15.68 -14.11 -18.68
CA SER A 222 -16.53 -14.72 -19.72
C SER A 222 -15.81 -15.69 -20.67
N GLY A 223 -14.52 -15.99 -20.48
CA GLY A 223 -13.69 -16.81 -21.39
C GLY A 223 -13.36 -16.13 -22.72
N TYR A 224 -14.09 -15.05 -23.04
CA TYR A 224 -13.81 -14.13 -24.13
C TYR A 224 -13.88 -12.74 -23.51
N ALA A 225 -12.76 -12.05 -23.33
CA ALA A 225 -12.78 -10.68 -22.82
C ALA A 225 -13.71 -9.82 -23.70
N LYS A 226 -14.79 -9.31 -23.10
CA LYS A 226 -15.83 -8.54 -23.80
C LYS A 226 -16.04 -7.19 -23.14
N LEU A 227 -16.22 -6.17 -23.97
CA LEU A 227 -16.65 -4.83 -23.55
C LEU A 227 -17.85 -4.39 -24.38
N SER A 228 -18.76 -3.62 -23.78
CA SER A 228 -19.74 -2.88 -24.55
C SER A 228 -19.03 -1.81 -25.40
N ALA A 229 -19.63 -1.46 -26.54
CA ALA A 229 -19.10 -0.39 -27.38
C ALA A 229 -18.97 0.92 -26.61
N ASP A 230 -19.95 1.24 -25.76
CA ASP A 230 -19.93 2.46 -24.97
C ASP A 230 -18.72 2.55 -24.03
N VAL A 231 -18.38 1.47 -23.31
CA VAL A 231 -17.20 1.42 -22.44
C VAL A 231 -15.92 1.48 -23.25
N TYR A 232 -15.82 0.68 -24.32
CA TYR A 232 -14.62 0.63 -25.17
C TYR A 232 -14.34 1.99 -25.84
N ASP A 233 -15.36 2.60 -26.48
CA ASP A 233 -15.22 3.90 -27.17
C ASP A 233 -14.94 5.07 -26.21
N ASN A 234 -15.19 4.87 -24.93
CA ASN A 234 -14.86 5.85 -23.90
C ASN A 234 -13.43 5.73 -23.36
N LEU A 235 -12.72 4.60 -23.56
CA LEU A 235 -11.35 4.44 -23.05
C LEU A 235 -10.41 5.53 -23.61
N ASP A 236 -10.43 5.76 -24.92
CA ASP A 236 -9.62 6.82 -25.56
C ASP A 236 -10.04 8.23 -25.08
N LYS A 237 -11.35 8.45 -24.82
CA LYS A 237 -11.84 9.72 -24.28
C LYS A 237 -11.32 9.96 -22.85
N VAL A 238 -11.23 8.93 -22.02
CA VAL A 238 -10.62 9.01 -20.68
C VAL A 238 -9.15 9.44 -20.78
N VAL A 239 -8.38 8.76 -21.64
CA VAL A 239 -6.97 9.07 -21.87
C VAL A 239 -6.79 10.50 -22.38
N GLY A 240 -7.56 10.89 -23.39
CA GLY A 240 -7.55 12.24 -23.95
C GLY A 240 -7.92 13.31 -22.93
N TYR A 241 -8.95 13.05 -22.12
CA TYR A 241 -9.38 13.94 -21.05
C TYR A 241 -8.28 14.15 -20.01
N ILE A 242 -7.67 13.06 -19.52
CA ILE A 242 -6.59 13.13 -18.52
C ILE A 242 -5.40 13.91 -19.06
N LYS A 243 -4.95 13.62 -20.28
CA LYS A 243 -3.84 14.34 -20.92
C LYS A 243 -4.10 15.82 -21.12
N SER A 244 -5.36 16.23 -21.25
CA SER A 244 -5.73 17.63 -21.42
C SER A 244 -5.74 18.44 -20.13
N ARG A 245 -5.62 17.79 -18.96
CA ARG A 245 -5.71 18.47 -17.65
C ARG A 245 -4.36 18.94 -17.19
N PRO A 246 -4.24 20.20 -16.72
CA PRO A 246 -3.00 20.70 -16.16
C PRO A 246 -2.70 20.03 -14.82
N ASN A 247 -1.41 19.91 -14.53
CA ASN A 247 -0.91 19.49 -13.22
C ASN A 247 -0.73 20.70 -12.31
N HIS A 248 -0.98 20.52 -11.02
CA HIS A 248 -0.88 21.58 -10.01
C HIS A 248 0.16 21.22 -8.95
N SER A 249 1.18 22.06 -8.82
CA SER A 249 2.30 21.80 -7.90
C SER A 249 1.91 21.57 -6.44
N SER A 250 0.74 22.08 -6.02
CA SER A 250 0.20 21.88 -4.66
C SER A 250 -0.60 20.59 -4.47
N TYR A 251 -0.88 19.84 -5.55
CA TYR A 251 -1.72 18.65 -5.55
C TYR A 251 -1.06 17.48 -6.30
N GLN A 252 0.26 17.38 -6.19
CA GLN A 252 1.06 16.38 -6.93
C GLN A 252 0.60 14.93 -6.74
N SER A 253 0.15 14.58 -5.53
CA SER A 253 -0.35 13.24 -5.24
C SER A 253 -1.63 12.92 -6.03
N TRP A 254 -2.51 13.89 -6.24
CA TRP A 254 -3.72 13.76 -7.04
C TRP A 254 -3.44 13.75 -8.53
N ASP A 255 -2.50 14.57 -8.99
CA ASP A 255 -2.02 14.54 -10.36
C ASP A 255 -1.37 13.20 -10.70
N ALA A 256 -0.57 12.65 -9.78
CA ALA A 256 0.03 11.34 -9.93
C ALA A 256 -1.02 10.23 -10.05
N LEU A 257 -2.06 10.23 -9.21
CA LEU A 257 -3.17 9.27 -9.29
C LEU A 257 -3.91 9.37 -10.61
N ARG A 258 -4.25 10.59 -11.03
CA ARG A 258 -4.95 10.83 -12.29
C ARG A 258 -4.12 10.38 -13.49
N THR A 259 -2.83 10.72 -13.52
CA THR A 259 -1.90 10.31 -14.58
C THR A 259 -1.76 8.79 -14.62
N ASN A 260 -1.57 8.17 -13.47
CA ASN A 260 -1.41 6.73 -13.36
C ASN A 260 -2.66 5.95 -13.81
N LEU A 261 -3.86 6.46 -13.51
CA LEU A 261 -5.10 5.93 -14.04
C LEU A 261 -5.14 6.03 -15.58
N GLY A 262 -4.72 7.16 -16.14
CA GLY A 262 -4.66 7.34 -17.58
C GLY A 262 -3.66 6.41 -18.27
N GLU A 263 -2.52 6.12 -17.66
CA GLU A 263 -1.54 5.15 -18.14
C GLU A 263 -2.11 3.74 -18.15
N LEU A 264 -2.76 3.34 -17.07
CA LEU A 264 -3.41 2.03 -16.99
C LEU A 264 -4.51 1.86 -18.03
N VAL A 265 -5.38 2.87 -18.20
CA VAL A 265 -6.46 2.83 -19.19
C VAL A 265 -5.91 2.76 -20.62
N ALA A 266 -4.86 3.52 -20.93
CA ALA A 266 -4.21 3.49 -22.24
C ALA A 266 -3.58 2.12 -22.54
N ASP A 267 -2.91 1.52 -21.55
CA ASP A 267 -2.32 0.19 -21.69
C ASP A 267 -3.38 -0.89 -21.80
N PHE A 268 -4.47 -0.79 -21.04
CA PHE A 268 -5.62 -1.70 -21.13
C PHE A 268 -6.25 -1.64 -22.52
N GLU A 269 -6.55 -0.46 -23.04
CA GLU A 269 -7.08 -0.28 -24.39
C GLU A 269 -6.14 -0.89 -25.43
N ARG A 270 -4.83 -0.62 -25.34
CA ARG A 270 -3.81 -1.17 -26.23
C ARG A 270 -3.80 -2.70 -26.23
N VAL A 271 -3.83 -3.32 -25.05
CA VAL A 271 -3.81 -4.78 -24.91
C VAL A 271 -5.11 -5.39 -25.41
N PHE A 272 -6.26 -4.80 -25.06
CA PHE A 272 -7.57 -5.28 -25.52
C PHE A 272 -7.73 -5.19 -27.03
N SER A 273 -7.21 -4.14 -27.65
CA SER A 273 -7.35 -3.88 -29.10
C SER A 273 -6.45 -4.74 -29.99
N LEU A 274 -5.44 -5.45 -29.45
CA LEU A 274 -4.51 -6.27 -30.25
C LEU A 274 -5.22 -7.34 -31.11
N TYR A 275 -6.32 -7.89 -30.60
CA TYR A 275 -7.11 -8.92 -31.29
C TYR A 275 -8.59 -8.56 -31.25
N LEU A 276 -8.88 -7.28 -31.52
CA LEU A 276 -10.23 -6.75 -31.45
C LEU A 276 -11.11 -7.30 -32.55
N ALA A 277 -12.26 -7.80 -32.18
CA ALA A 277 -13.33 -8.15 -33.08
C ALA A 277 -14.67 -7.62 -32.58
N GLN A 278 -15.64 -7.40 -33.49
CA GLN A 278 -16.96 -6.92 -33.15
C GLN A 278 -17.94 -8.08 -33.04
N PHE A 279 -18.77 -8.05 -32.00
CA PHE A 279 -19.87 -9.01 -31.84
C PHE A 279 -21.22 -8.27 -31.80
N GLY A 280 -21.95 -8.36 -32.89
CA GLY A 280 -23.16 -7.55 -33.11
C GLY A 280 -22.82 -6.07 -33.19
N ASP A 281 -23.84 -5.22 -33.00
CA ASP A 281 -23.69 -3.76 -33.18
C ASP A 281 -23.18 -3.05 -31.91
N HIS A 282 -23.10 -3.75 -30.76
CA HIS A 282 -22.93 -3.10 -29.47
C HIS A 282 -21.83 -3.68 -28.59
N ASN A 283 -21.03 -4.65 -29.05
CA ASN A 283 -19.99 -5.27 -28.22
C ASN A 283 -18.71 -5.50 -29.02
N TYR A 284 -17.59 -5.31 -28.33
CA TYR A 284 -16.27 -5.73 -28.78
C TYR A 284 -15.80 -6.91 -27.94
N TYR A 285 -14.97 -7.76 -28.51
CA TYR A 285 -14.35 -8.88 -27.81
C TYR A 285 -12.97 -9.18 -28.37
N VAL A 286 -12.18 -9.89 -27.58
CA VAL A 286 -10.86 -10.40 -28.00
C VAL A 286 -11.09 -11.68 -28.82
N GLU A 287 -10.77 -11.62 -30.10
CA GLU A 287 -10.95 -12.76 -31.02
C GLU A 287 -10.04 -13.93 -30.62
N PRO A 288 -10.58 -15.16 -30.51
CA PRO A 288 -9.78 -16.35 -30.27
C PRO A 288 -8.97 -16.73 -31.52
N PHE A 289 -7.83 -16.07 -31.69
CA PHE A 289 -6.97 -16.16 -32.87
C PHE A 289 -6.40 -17.56 -33.12
N TYR A 290 -6.50 -18.48 -32.15
CA TYR A 290 -6.15 -19.90 -32.35
C TYR A 290 -7.20 -20.67 -33.22
N LYS A 291 -8.39 -20.11 -33.42
CA LYS A 291 -9.48 -20.72 -34.23
C LYS A 291 -9.37 -20.43 -35.74
N ILE A 292 -8.17 -20.50 -36.26
CA ILE A 292 -7.92 -20.31 -37.70
C ILE A 292 -8.47 -21.51 -38.49
N ARG A 293 -9.22 -21.24 -39.57
CA ARG A 293 -9.75 -22.28 -40.46
C ARG A 293 -8.96 -22.28 -41.79
N PRO A 294 -8.75 -23.44 -42.45
CA PRO A 294 -9.32 -24.77 -42.14
C PRO A 294 -8.50 -25.56 -41.09
N PHE A 295 -7.25 -25.22 -40.83
CA PHE A 295 -6.37 -25.93 -39.88
C PHE A 295 -5.30 -24.99 -39.30
N ASN A 296 -5.06 -25.09 -38.00
CA ASN A 296 -4.01 -24.35 -37.29
C ASN A 296 -2.88 -25.32 -36.89
N GLU A 297 -1.73 -25.24 -37.54
CA GLU A 297 -0.56 -26.07 -37.25
C GLU A 297 0.05 -25.79 -35.86
N ASN A 298 -0.20 -24.61 -35.30
CA ASN A 298 0.30 -24.17 -34.01
C ASN A 298 -0.79 -24.12 -32.92
N TYR A 299 -1.86 -24.88 -33.08
CA TYR A 299 -3.07 -24.80 -32.28
C TYR A 299 -2.80 -24.72 -30.75
N GLU A 300 -2.04 -25.66 -30.20
CA GLU A 300 -1.74 -25.71 -28.75
C GLU A 300 -0.97 -24.47 -28.26
N LYS A 301 -0.01 -24.00 -29.04
CA LYS A 301 0.76 -22.81 -28.76
C LYS A 301 -0.11 -21.56 -28.82
N ASP A 302 -0.97 -21.45 -29.81
CA ASP A 302 -1.84 -20.30 -29.98
C ASP A 302 -2.96 -20.27 -28.95
N VAL A 303 -3.49 -21.44 -28.53
CA VAL A 303 -4.42 -21.54 -27.40
C VAL A 303 -3.79 -21.02 -26.12
N GLU A 304 -2.56 -21.44 -25.81
CA GLU A 304 -1.86 -20.95 -24.60
C GLU A 304 -1.56 -19.44 -24.69
N ALA A 305 -1.13 -18.95 -25.85
CA ALA A 305 -0.90 -17.54 -26.07
C ALA A 305 -2.20 -16.71 -25.89
N TYR A 306 -3.33 -17.22 -26.42
CA TYR A 306 -4.63 -16.60 -26.21
C TYR A 306 -5.03 -16.56 -24.73
N ARG A 307 -4.87 -17.69 -24.05
CA ARG A 307 -5.15 -17.80 -22.60
C ARG A 307 -4.35 -16.77 -21.80
N GLN A 308 -3.05 -16.68 -22.05
CA GLN A 308 -2.19 -15.71 -21.37
C GLN A 308 -2.58 -14.26 -21.67
N HIS A 309 -3.02 -13.99 -22.89
CA HIS A 309 -3.52 -12.67 -23.27
C HIS A 309 -4.81 -12.31 -22.52
N VAL A 310 -5.78 -13.22 -22.44
CA VAL A 310 -7.02 -12.99 -21.68
C VAL A 310 -6.74 -12.85 -20.20
N PHE A 311 -5.80 -13.63 -19.63
CA PHE A 311 -5.41 -13.47 -18.24
C PHE A 311 -4.75 -12.11 -17.96
N LEU A 312 -3.94 -11.59 -18.89
CA LEU A 312 -3.40 -10.25 -18.76
C LEU A 312 -4.50 -9.19 -18.70
N ILE A 313 -5.50 -9.30 -19.59
CA ILE A 313 -6.66 -8.42 -19.59
C ILE A 313 -7.42 -8.49 -18.27
N SER A 314 -7.67 -9.70 -17.75
CA SER A 314 -8.34 -9.90 -16.46
C SER A 314 -7.58 -9.25 -15.32
N ASP A 315 -6.25 -9.41 -15.27
CA ASP A 315 -5.41 -8.79 -14.26
C ASP A 315 -5.40 -7.25 -14.39
N MET A 316 -5.47 -6.71 -15.60
CA MET A 316 -5.57 -5.26 -15.83
C MET A 316 -6.91 -4.68 -15.38
N VAL A 317 -8.01 -5.40 -15.61
CA VAL A 317 -9.34 -5.00 -15.10
C VAL A 317 -9.35 -5.00 -13.57
N PHE A 318 -8.71 -5.99 -12.95
CA PHE A 318 -8.56 -6.02 -11.49
C PHE A 318 -7.70 -4.85 -10.97
N GLU A 319 -6.61 -4.53 -11.68
CA GLU A 319 -5.76 -3.37 -11.35
C GLU A 319 -6.52 -2.05 -11.50
N LEU A 320 -7.41 -1.96 -12.51
CA LEU A 320 -8.28 -0.80 -12.70
C LEU A 320 -9.27 -0.64 -11.52
N ALA A 321 -9.89 -1.74 -11.07
CA ALA A 321 -10.72 -1.73 -9.87
C ALA A 321 -9.95 -1.25 -8.65
N ARG A 322 -8.74 -1.77 -8.43
CA ARG A 322 -7.86 -1.40 -7.32
C ARG A 322 -7.54 0.10 -7.32
N LEU A 323 -7.17 0.63 -8.47
CA LEU A 323 -6.79 2.05 -8.59
C LEU A 323 -8.01 2.98 -8.43
N CYS A 324 -9.16 2.61 -9.01
CA CYS A 324 -10.41 3.34 -8.79
C CYS A 324 -10.84 3.30 -7.32
N ASN A 325 -10.74 2.15 -6.65
CA ASN A 325 -11.03 2.04 -5.21
C ASN A 325 -10.09 2.92 -4.37
N LEU A 326 -8.80 3.00 -4.70
CA LEU A 326 -7.85 3.88 -4.03
C LEU A 326 -8.26 5.35 -4.18
N ILE A 327 -8.66 5.77 -5.37
CA ILE A 327 -9.11 7.14 -5.63
C ILE A 327 -10.40 7.43 -4.86
N LEU A 328 -11.40 6.53 -4.95
CA LEU A 328 -12.66 6.64 -4.21
C LEU A 328 -12.42 6.73 -2.69
N TYR A 329 -11.57 5.87 -2.15
CA TYR A 329 -11.21 5.89 -0.73
C TYR A 329 -10.61 7.24 -0.32
N ARG A 330 -9.63 7.75 -1.08
CA ARG A 330 -9.01 9.05 -0.78
C ARG A 330 -9.98 10.22 -0.89
N ILE A 331 -10.89 10.21 -1.87
CA ILE A 331 -11.94 11.24 -1.97
C ILE A 331 -12.89 11.14 -0.78
N ARG A 332 -13.32 9.94 -0.38
CA ARG A 332 -14.24 9.72 0.74
C ARG A 332 -13.66 10.11 2.11
N LEU A 333 -12.34 10.13 2.27
CA LEU A 333 -11.70 10.70 3.47
C LEU A 333 -12.00 12.20 3.64
N MET A 334 -12.23 12.91 2.54
CA MET A 334 -12.52 14.35 2.54
C MET A 334 -14.01 14.66 2.34
N TYR A 335 -14.67 13.82 1.57
CA TYR A 335 -16.08 13.90 1.19
C TYR A 335 -16.76 12.57 1.49
N PRO A 336 -17.17 12.31 2.76
CA PRO A 336 -17.63 10.98 3.20
C PRO A 336 -18.79 10.42 2.39
N ASP A 337 -19.65 11.30 1.86
CA ASP A 337 -20.83 10.90 1.09
C ASP A 337 -20.58 10.73 -0.41
N TYR A 338 -19.32 10.88 -0.86
CA TYR A 338 -19.00 10.80 -2.27
C TYR A 338 -19.25 9.40 -2.84
N ARG A 339 -20.22 9.30 -3.75
CA ARG A 339 -20.65 8.04 -4.41
C ARG A 339 -20.78 6.85 -3.44
N ASN A 340 -21.36 7.10 -2.27
CA ASN A 340 -21.49 6.08 -1.21
C ASN A 340 -22.26 4.83 -1.65
N GLU A 341 -23.23 4.98 -2.56
CA GLU A 341 -24.04 3.89 -3.07
C GLU A 341 -23.23 2.88 -3.89
N LEU A 342 -22.10 3.33 -4.46
CA LEU A 342 -21.24 2.48 -5.28
C LEU A 342 -20.50 1.39 -4.46
N GLY A 343 -20.20 1.63 -3.19
CA GLY A 343 -19.41 0.72 -2.36
C GLY A 343 -17.95 0.58 -2.85
N VAL A 344 -17.41 -0.62 -2.73
CA VAL A 344 -16.07 -1.02 -3.21
C VAL A 344 -16.25 -1.79 -4.52
N LEU A 345 -15.47 -1.45 -5.53
CA LEU A 345 -15.48 -2.19 -6.80
C LEU A 345 -14.85 -3.57 -6.59
N TYR A 346 -15.47 -4.59 -7.16
CA TYR A 346 -15.04 -5.98 -7.07
C TYR A 346 -15.28 -6.72 -8.39
N LEU A 347 -14.66 -7.88 -8.51
CA LEU A 347 -14.95 -8.86 -9.56
C LEU A 347 -15.45 -10.16 -8.90
N GLU A 348 -16.13 -10.97 -9.67
CA GLU A 348 -16.57 -12.31 -9.26
C GLU A 348 -15.56 -13.34 -9.77
N ASN A 349 -15.41 -14.47 -9.08
CA ASN A 349 -14.52 -15.54 -9.53
C ASN A 349 -15.23 -16.61 -10.35
N ASP A 350 -16.55 -16.73 -10.21
CA ASP A 350 -17.37 -17.71 -10.92
C ASP A 350 -18.79 -17.13 -11.17
N LEU A 351 -19.29 -17.25 -12.39
CA LEU A 351 -20.65 -16.82 -12.75
C LEU A 351 -21.76 -17.71 -12.20
N SER A 352 -21.45 -18.94 -11.78
CA SER A 352 -22.44 -19.92 -11.30
C SER A 352 -22.54 -19.99 -9.76
N ALA A 353 -21.48 -19.65 -9.06
CA ALA A 353 -21.40 -19.57 -7.61
C ALA A 353 -20.37 -18.49 -7.23
N PRO A 354 -20.73 -17.20 -7.36
CA PRO A 354 -19.76 -16.13 -7.28
C PRO A 354 -19.24 -15.92 -5.86
N ASP A 355 -17.93 -16.10 -5.67
CA ASP A 355 -17.21 -15.50 -4.57
C ASP A 355 -16.71 -14.12 -5.03
N LEU A 356 -16.84 -13.12 -4.16
CA LEU A 356 -16.48 -11.77 -4.49
C LEU A 356 -14.97 -11.56 -4.32
N VAL A 357 -14.30 -11.09 -5.35
CA VAL A 357 -12.88 -10.73 -5.31
C VAL A 357 -12.76 -9.22 -5.26
N TYR A 358 -12.50 -8.72 -4.06
CA TYR A 358 -12.31 -7.29 -3.83
C TYR A 358 -10.89 -6.87 -4.18
N ALA A 359 -10.79 -5.82 -4.97
CA ALA A 359 -9.53 -5.12 -5.20
C ALA A 359 -9.31 -4.12 -4.08
N GLU A 360 -8.83 -4.60 -2.91
CA GLU A 360 -8.63 -3.77 -1.74
C GLU A 360 -7.50 -2.75 -1.99
N SER A 361 -7.82 -1.47 -1.81
CA SER A 361 -6.87 -0.38 -1.95
C SER A 361 -5.82 -0.32 -0.83
N GLU A 362 -6.16 -0.85 0.35
CA GLU A 362 -5.31 -0.79 1.54
C GLU A 362 -4.05 -1.66 1.44
N ILE A 363 -4.03 -2.65 0.54
CA ILE A 363 -2.90 -3.58 0.42
C ILE A 363 -1.72 -2.96 -0.34
N SER A 364 -1.94 -1.95 -1.17
CA SER A 364 -0.85 -1.27 -1.89
C SER A 364 -1.26 0.09 -2.43
N ASP A 365 -0.71 1.15 -1.86
CA ASP A 365 -0.66 2.49 -2.48
C ASP A 365 0.28 2.54 -3.69
N ALA A 366 0.83 1.39 -4.11
CA ALA A 366 1.78 1.36 -5.20
C ALA A 366 1.08 1.79 -6.50
N PRO A 367 1.69 2.71 -7.26
CA PRO A 367 1.18 3.08 -8.55
C PRO A 367 1.22 1.90 -9.52
N TYR A 368 0.39 1.93 -10.55
CA TYR A 368 0.53 1.04 -11.69
C TYR A 368 1.91 1.27 -12.33
N PRO A 369 2.73 0.22 -12.51
CA PRO A 369 4.15 0.39 -12.87
C PRO A 369 4.39 0.56 -14.37
N GLY A 370 3.33 0.62 -15.19
CA GLY A 370 3.38 0.52 -16.64
C GLY A 370 3.36 -0.95 -17.12
N LEU A 371 2.96 -1.17 -18.39
CA LEU A 371 2.65 -2.49 -18.93
C LEU A 371 3.83 -3.48 -18.83
N ASP A 372 5.02 -3.06 -19.23
CA ASP A 372 6.19 -3.95 -19.28
C ASP A 372 6.58 -4.50 -17.89
N GLU A 373 6.47 -3.68 -16.88
CA GLU A 373 6.74 -4.09 -15.50
C GLU A 373 5.52 -4.81 -14.91
N PHE A 374 4.32 -4.38 -15.22
CA PHE A 374 3.09 -5.04 -14.77
C PHE A 374 3.03 -6.51 -15.21
N ILE A 375 3.40 -6.81 -16.46
CA ILE A 375 3.46 -8.19 -16.98
C ILE A 375 4.37 -9.08 -16.12
N LYS A 376 5.44 -8.54 -15.55
CA LYS A 376 6.37 -9.29 -14.69
C LYS A 376 5.83 -9.42 -13.26
N VAL A 377 5.46 -8.29 -12.65
CA VAL A 377 5.08 -8.27 -11.23
C VAL A 377 3.72 -8.90 -10.95
N ARG A 378 2.79 -8.89 -11.91
CA ARG A 378 1.49 -9.54 -11.76
C ARG A 378 1.60 -11.02 -11.40
N LEU A 379 2.65 -11.71 -11.84
CA LEU A 379 2.89 -13.13 -11.58
C LEU A 379 3.40 -13.42 -10.17
N THR A 380 3.89 -12.40 -9.46
CA THR A 380 4.44 -12.50 -8.11
C THR A 380 3.51 -11.92 -7.03
N ARG A 381 2.41 -11.28 -7.42
CA ARG A 381 1.43 -10.72 -6.48
C ARG A 381 0.64 -11.85 -5.81
N GLU A 382 0.35 -11.70 -4.52
CA GLU A 382 -0.49 -12.65 -3.78
C GLU A 382 -1.93 -12.69 -4.29
N VAL A 383 -2.42 -11.56 -4.78
CA VAL A 383 -3.75 -11.43 -5.36
C VAL A 383 -3.61 -11.17 -6.85
N HIS A 384 -3.79 -12.22 -7.65
CA HIS A 384 -3.90 -12.15 -9.11
C HIS A 384 -5.28 -12.64 -9.51
N TYR A 385 -5.99 -11.85 -10.28
CA TYR A 385 -7.28 -12.30 -10.75
C TYR A 385 -7.14 -13.32 -11.87
N GLY A 386 -6.42 -12.99 -12.95
CA GLY A 386 -6.30 -13.84 -14.13
C GLY A 386 -5.37 -15.04 -13.98
N THR A 387 -4.33 -14.95 -13.16
CA THR A 387 -3.31 -15.98 -13.03
C THR A 387 -3.36 -16.77 -11.72
N ASN A 388 -4.10 -16.30 -10.72
CA ASN A 388 -4.24 -17.00 -9.45
C ASN A 388 -5.14 -18.24 -9.60
N PRO A 389 -4.62 -19.47 -9.41
CA PRO A 389 -5.41 -20.69 -9.55
C PRO A 389 -6.57 -20.79 -8.55
N ASN A 390 -6.50 -20.08 -7.43
CA ASN A 390 -7.56 -20.05 -6.41
C ASN A 390 -8.69 -19.07 -6.75
N ILE A 391 -8.47 -18.18 -7.72
CA ILE A 391 -9.43 -17.14 -8.13
C ILE A 391 -9.93 -17.41 -9.55
N ARG A 392 -9.33 -18.36 -10.28
CA ARG A 392 -9.72 -18.69 -11.66
C ARG A 392 -11.17 -19.13 -11.72
N PRO A 393 -11.96 -18.54 -12.60
CA PRO A 393 -13.30 -19.05 -12.91
C PRO A 393 -13.23 -20.50 -13.36
N ASN A 394 -14.11 -21.34 -12.81
CA ASN A 394 -14.28 -22.71 -13.27
C ASN A 394 -14.75 -22.71 -14.74
N GLY A 395 -13.88 -22.93 -15.66
CA GLY A 395 -14.19 -22.90 -17.10
C GLY A 395 -12.98 -22.64 -17.97
N TYR A 396 -11.96 -22.01 -17.42
CA TYR A 396 -10.70 -21.77 -18.13
C TYR A 396 -9.86 -23.06 -18.32
N GLU A 397 -10.15 -24.14 -17.59
CA GLU A 397 -9.52 -25.43 -17.76
C GLU A 397 -10.01 -26.20 -19.00
N LYS A 398 -11.03 -25.70 -19.68
CA LYS A 398 -11.67 -26.37 -20.83
C LYS A 398 -11.50 -25.67 -22.17
N ILE A 399 -10.65 -24.64 -22.26
CA ILE A 399 -10.33 -23.98 -23.54
C ILE A 399 -9.07 -24.58 -24.13
#